data_304bef105e4e03f258250fc58d173ad4
#
_entry.id   304bef105e4e03f258250fc58d173ad4
#
_cell.length_a   1.000
_cell.length_b   1.000
_cell.length_c   1.000
_cell.angle_alpha   90.00
_cell.angle_beta   90.00
_cell.angle_gamma   90.00
#
_symmetry.space_group_name_H-M   'P 1'
#
loop_
_entity.id
_entity.type
_entity.pdbx_description
1 polymer ?
#
loop_
_entity_poly.entity_id
_entity_poly.type
_entity_poly.pdbx_seq_one_letter_code
_entity_poly.pdbx_strand_id
1 'polypeptide(L)'
;MNIGDVDLTNPDSFIEAVPFDYFRFLREQAPLTFSPRASDGGFWNVVRYADITAIEKDVEGFTSRTNVSPMDTSEAQLANTIDNSIILTDPPQHGFLRGSIRDAFVPKAVKRLEESMKVYARNAIDAVIETG
;
A
#
# COMPACT_ATOMS: atom_id res chain seq x y z
N MET A 1 2.90 24.52 -6.68
CA MET A 1 2.56 23.93 -5.38
C MET A 1 3.59 24.40 -4.38
N ASN A 2 3.19 25.10 -3.33
CA ASN A 2 4.14 25.50 -2.28
C ASN A 2 4.39 24.29 -1.39
N ILE A 3 5.65 24.05 -1.02
CA ILE A 3 6.03 22.90 -0.16
C ILE A 3 5.26 22.89 1.18
N GLY A 4 4.84 24.06 1.68
CA GLY A 4 4.04 24.18 2.89
C GLY A 4 2.56 23.80 2.78
N ASP A 5 2.05 23.59 1.56
CA ASP A 5 0.62 23.37 1.31
C ASP A 5 0.25 21.89 1.12
N VAL A 6 1.23 20.98 1.20
CA VAL A 6 0.98 19.55 1.00
C VAL A 6 0.51 18.89 2.29
N ASP A 7 -0.76 18.53 2.34
CA ASP A 7 -1.36 17.74 3.41
C ASP A 7 -1.43 16.26 2.99
N LEU A 8 -0.61 15.42 3.61
CA LEU A 8 -0.55 13.98 3.31
C LEU A 8 -1.78 13.21 3.82
N THR A 9 -2.64 13.83 4.64
CA THR A 9 -3.90 13.24 5.10
C THR A 9 -5.05 13.51 4.12
N ASN A 10 -4.87 14.49 3.21
CA ASN A 10 -5.88 14.89 2.24
C ASN A 10 -5.61 14.26 0.87
N PRO A 11 -6.52 13.40 0.34
CA PRO A 11 -6.41 12.83 -0.99
C PRO A 11 -6.27 13.85 -2.12
N ASP A 12 -6.83 15.04 -1.95
CA ASP A 12 -6.79 16.11 -2.95
C ASP A 12 -5.37 16.59 -3.22
N SER A 13 -4.45 16.41 -2.27
CA SER A 13 -3.02 16.69 -2.47
C SER A 13 -2.37 15.86 -3.57
N PHE A 14 -3.03 14.79 -4.03
CA PHE A 14 -2.54 13.83 -5.02
C PHE A 14 -3.32 13.83 -6.35
N ILE A 15 -4.36 14.68 -6.49
CA ILE A 15 -5.24 14.68 -7.69
C ILE A 15 -4.45 15.02 -8.96
N GLU A 16 -3.63 16.06 -8.92
CA GLU A 16 -2.88 16.49 -10.10
C GLU A 16 -1.66 15.60 -10.37
N ALA A 17 -0.90 15.30 -9.34
CA ALA A 17 0.28 14.43 -9.41
C ALA A 17 0.77 14.08 -8.00
N VAL A 18 1.60 13.01 -7.92
CA VAL A 18 2.37 12.73 -6.71
C VAL A 18 3.32 13.90 -6.42
N PRO A 19 3.33 14.48 -5.22
CA PRO A 19 4.14 15.67 -4.88
C PRO A 19 5.61 15.28 -4.64
N PHE A 20 6.32 14.86 -5.70
CA PHE A 20 7.70 14.35 -5.63
C PHE A 20 8.70 15.37 -5.05
N ASP A 21 8.52 16.66 -5.32
CA ASP A 21 9.41 17.71 -4.80
C ASP A 21 9.23 17.86 -3.28
N TYR A 22 8.01 17.73 -2.79
CA TYR A 22 7.74 17.69 -1.34
C TYR A 22 8.40 16.47 -0.68
N PHE A 23 8.28 15.28 -1.25
CA PHE A 23 8.95 14.09 -0.73
C PHE A 23 10.48 14.18 -0.80
N ARG A 24 11.03 14.86 -1.82
CA ARG A 24 12.47 15.17 -1.88
C ARG A 24 12.87 16.06 -0.72
N PHE A 25 12.16 17.16 -0.52
CA PHE A 25 12.38 18.07 0.61
C PHE A 25 12.34 17.34 1.95
N LEU A 26 11.31 16.50 2.18
CA LEU A 26 11.20 15.72 3.41
C LEU A 26 12.42 14.79 3.61
N ARG A 27 12.86 14.07 2.58
CA ARG A 27 14.03 13.19 2.69
C ARG A 27 15.31 13.91 3.09
N GLU A 28 15.46 15.14 2.63
CA GLU A 28 16.68 15.94 2.86
C GLU A 28 16.64 16.69 4.19
N GLN A 29 15.51 17.28 4.54
CA GLN A 29 15.40 18.26 5.62
C GLN A 29 14.61 17.77 6.83
N ALA A 30 13.62 16.91 6.64
CA ALA A 30 12.71 16.45 7.69
C ALA A 30 12.22 15.02 7.43
N PRO A 31 13.11 14.00 7.49
CA PRO A 31 12.81 12.63 7.07
C PRO A 31 11.79 11.91 7.96
N LEU A 32 11.51 12.45 9.13
CA LEU A 32 10.50 12.00 10.08
C LEU A 32 9.64 13.20 10.46
N THR A 33 8.36 13.18 10.06
CA THR A 33 7.40 14.25 10.36
C THR A 33 6.10 13.68 10.88
N PHE A 34 5.40 14.43 11.70
CA PHE A 34 4.09 14.04 12.23
C PHE A 34 2.99 14.76 11.47
N SER A 35 1.99 14.00 10.97
CA SER A 35 0.75 14.52 10.39
C SER A 35 -0.38 14.34 11.40
N PRO A 36 -0.90 15.43 12.00
CA PRO A 36 -2.02 15.34 12.92
C PRO A 36 -3.29 14.94 12.17
N ARG A 37 -4.15 14.11 12.79
CA ARG A 37 -5.44 13.69 12.27
C ARG A 37 -6.46 13.66 13.40
N ALA A 38 -7.68 14.16 13.12
CA ALA A 38 -8.68 14.35 14.18
C ALA A 38 -9.26 13.04 14.73
N SER A 39 -9.31 11.99 13.90
CA SER A 39 -9.95 10.71 14.23
C SER A 39 -9.16 9.87 15.23
N ASP A 40 -7.80 9.88 15.16
CA ASP A 40 -6.92 9.00 15.92
C ASP A 40 -5.65 9.69 16.45
N GLY A 41 -5.58 11.01 16.35
CA GLY A 41 -4.44 11.83 16.76
C GLY A 41 -3.38 12.02 15.69
N GLY A 42 -3.31 11.16 14.65
CA GLY A 42 -2.39 11.31 13.53
C GLY A 42 -1.37 10.19 13.38
N PHE A 43 -0.39 10.39 12.48
CA PHE A 43 0.64 9.41 12.17
C PHE A 43 1.98 10.04 11.82
N TRP A 44 3.03 9.24 11.94
CA TRP A 44 4.38 9.61 11.55
C TRP A 44 4.65 9.27 10.09
N ASN A 45 5.13 10.24 9.33
CA ASN A 45 5.61 10.03 7.96
C ASN A 45 7.10 9.70 8.00
N VAL A 46 7.45 8.56 7.41
CA VAL A 46 8.82 8.09 7.27
C VAL A 46 9.13 8.01 5.78
N VAL A 47 10.11 8.77 5.29
CA VAL A 47 10.32 8.94 3.85
C VAL A 47 11.70 8.50 3.33
N ARG A 48 12.62 8.09 4.21
CA ARG A 48 13.91 7.53 3.81
C ARG A 48 13.83 6.02 3.69
N TYR A 49 14.36 5.47 2.61
CA TYR A 49 14.36 4.04 2.33
C TYR A 49 14.98 3.20 3.48
N ALA A 50 16.09 3.67 4.05
CA ALA A 50 16.75 2.96 5.15
C ALA A 50 15.86 2.88 6.41
N ASP A 51 15.18 3.98 6.75
CA ASP A 51 14.30 4.05 7.92
C ASP A 51 13.05 3.20 7.72
N ILE A 52 12.42 3.25 6.52
CA ILE A 52 11.30 2.40 6.14
C ILE A 52 11.70 0.92 6.26
N THR A 53 12.85 0.55 5.69
CA THR A 53 13.34 -0.83 5.73
C THR A 53 13.65 -1.31 7.15
N ALA A 54 14.14 -0.43 8.03
CA ALA A 54 14.37 -0.75 9.43
C ALA A 54 13.06 -1.03 10.16
N ILE A 55 12.05 -0.17 9.98
CA ILE A 55 10.71 -0.33 10.57
C ILE A 55 10.03 -1.62 10.08
N GLU A 56 10.04 -1.88 8.76
CA GLU A 56 9.41 -3.07 8.17
C GLU A 56 10.03 -4.39 8.64
N LYS A 57 11.29 -4.38 9.07
CA LYS A 57 11.99 -5.57 9.59
C LYS A 57 11.84 -5.76 11.09
N ASP A 58 11.51 -4.72 11.82
CA ASP A 58 11.35 -4.75 13.27
C ASP A 58 9.92 -5.15 13.66
N VAL A 59 9.62 -6.43 13.54
CA VAL A 59 8.31 -7.01 13.87
C VAL A 59 8.00 -7.06 15.37
N GLU A 60 8.98 -6.76 16.24
CA GLU A 60 8.77 -6.68 17.67
C GLU A 60 8.39 -5.26 18.11
N GLY A 61 8.94 -4.24 17.44
CA GLY A 61 8.66 -2.83 17.71
C GLY A 61 7.46 -2.28 16.94
N PHE A 62 7.12 -2.86 15.78
CA PHE A 62 6.08 -2.36 14.89
C PHE A 62 5.12 -3.48 14.48
N THR A 63 3.81 -3.18 14.52
CA THR A 63 2.74 -4.10 14.12
C THR A 63 2.09 -3.65 12.81
N SER A 64 1.74 -4.61 11.95
CA SER A 64 0.92 -4.39 10.75
C SER A 64 -0.59 -4.46 11.02
N ARG A 65 -1.01 -4.76 12.25
CA ARG A 65 -2.40 -5.04 12.62
C ARG A 65 -3.29 -3.80 12.77
N THR A 66 -2.85 -2.64 12.38
CA THR A 66 -3.60 -1.40 12.54
C THR A 66 -4.28 -0.99 11.22
N ASN A 67 -3.77 0.03 10.55
CA ASN A 67 -4.35 0.56 9.34
C ASN A 67 -3.31 0.59 8.22
N VAL A 68 -3.74 0.37 6.98
CA VAL A 68 -2.88 0.46 5.77
C VAL A 68 -3.10 1.76 5.00
N SER A 69 -4.03 2.61 5.46
CA SER A 69 -4.38 3.86 4.77
C SER A 69 -4.07 5.07 5.65
N PRO A 70 -3.48 6.13 5.09
CA PRO A 70 -3.38 7.42 5.77
C PRO A 70 -4.73 8.14 5.90
N MET A 71 -5.78 7.62 5.25
CA MET A 71 -7.14 8.17 5.30
C MET A 71 -7.92 7.58 6.46
N ASP A 72 -8.94 8.31 6.90
CA ASP A 72 -9.87 7.84 7.94
C ASP A 72 -10.59 6.57 7.48
N THR A 73 -10.47 5.53 8.30
CA THR A 73 -11.17 4.26 8.10
C THR A 73 -12.04 4.01 9.33
N SER A 74 -13.31 3.68 9.14
CA SER A 74 -14.18 3.37 10.28
C SER A 74 -13.69 2.11 11.01
N GLU A 75 -13.90 2.06 12.34
CA GLU A 75 -13.51 0.90 13.15
C GLU A 75 -14.13 -0.41 12.62
N ALA A 76 -15.37 -0.37 12.11
CA ALA A 76 -16.04 -1.52 11.54
C ALA A 76 -15.37 -2.02 10.24
N GLN A 77 -14.92 -1.10 9.38
CA GLN A 77 -14.18 -1.45 8.17
C GLN A 77 -12.80 -2.02 8.51
N LEU A 78 -12.14 -1.44 9.50
CA LEU A 78 -10.83 -1.89 9.97
C LEU A 78 -10.92 -3.30 10.57
N ALA A 79 -11.88 -3.58 11.45
CA ALA A 79 -12.10 -4.89 12.07
C ALA A 79 -12.30 -5.98 11.01
N ASN A 80 -13.19 -5.75 10.03
CA ASN A 80 -13.43 -6.71 8.96
C ASN A 80 -12.18 -6.95 8.08
N THR A 81 -11.31 -5.96 7.95
CA THR A 81 -10.11 -6.06 7.11
C THR A 81 -8.98 -6.75 7.86
N ILE A 82 -8.80 -6.50 9.15
CA ILE A 82 -7.73 -7.10 9.97
C ILE A 82 -7.83 -8.61 9.97
N ASP A 83 -9.02 -9.15 10.21
CA ASP A 83 -9.21 -10.61 10.38
C ASP A 83 -9.08 -11.39 9.06
N ASN A 84 -9.23 -10.72 7.90
CA ASN A 84 -9.29 -11.37 6.59
C ASN A 84 -8.14 -10.97 5.65
N SER A 85 -7.21 -10.11 6.08
CA SER A 85 -6.14 -9.60 5.22
C SER A 85 -4.77 -10.06 5.70
N ILE A 86 -4.03 -10.77 4.83
CA ILE A 86 -2.64 -11.15 5.08
C ILE A 86 -1.73 -9.93 5.35
N ILE A 87 -2.05 -8.77 4.76
CA ILE A 87 -1.27 -7.54 4.89
C ILE A 87 -1.34 -7.00 6.33
N LEU A 88 -2.44 -7.28 7.03
CA LEU A 88 -2.70 -6.81 8.39
C LEU A 88 -2.42 -7.89 9.43
N THR A 89 -1.54 -8.84 9.14
CA THR A 89 -1.13 -9.88 10.07
C THR A 89 0.35 -9.84 10.37
N ASP A 90 0.72 -10.09 11.63
CA ASP A 90 2.09 -10.20 12.08
C ASP A 90 2.54 -11.68 12.16
N PRO A 91 3.85 -11.97 12.30
CA PRO A 91 4.34 -13.29 12.63
C PRO A 91 3.74 -13.81 13.95
N PRO A 92 3.45 -15.13 14.08
CA PRO A 92 3.72 -16.19 13.10
C PRO A 92 2.61 -16.36 12.04
N GLN A 93 1.42 -15.75 12.23
CA GLN A 93 0.27 -15.91 11.37
C GLN A 93 0.55 -15.46 9.92
N HIS A 94 1.21 -14.31 9.74
CA HIS A 94 1.63 -13.83 8.41
C HIS A 94 2.46 -14.89 7.68
N GLY A 95 3.45 -15.47 8.37
CA GLY A 95 4.31 -16.50 7.78
C GLY A 95 3.54 -17.74 7.32
N PHE A 96 2.56 -18.18 8.11
CA PHE A 96 1.67 -19.30 7.77
C PHE A 96 0.79 -19.00 6.55
N LEU A 97 0.10 -17.85 6.53
CA LEU A 97 -0.75 -17.43 5.41
C LEU A 97 0.05 -17.23 4.13
N ARG A 98 1.19 -16.54 4.20
CA ARG A 98 2.06 -16.33 3.06
C ARG A 98 2.64 -17.65 2.51
N GLY A 99 2.99 -18.58 3.40
CA GLY A 99 3.45 -19.91 3.03
C GLY A 99 2.42 -20.69 2.23
N SER A 100 1.15 -20.65 2.62
CA SER A 100 0.07 -21.39 1.97
C SER A 100 -0.24 -20.95 0.55
N ILE A 101 0.05 -19.68 0.20
CA ILE A 101 -0.22 -19.13 -1.15
C ILE A 101 1.04 -19.01 -2.02
N ARG A 102 2.24 -19.12 -1.44
CA ARG A 102 3.53 -18.84 -2.11
C ARG A 102 3.70 -19.59 -3.42
N ASP A 103 3.30 -20.86 -3.47
CA ASP A 103 3.52 -21.74 -4.63
C ASP A 103 2.66 -21.33 -5.85
N ALA A 104 1.59 -20.59 -5.63
CA ALA A 104 0.78 -20.00 -6.71
C ALA A 104 1.48 -18.81 -7.40
N PHE A 105 2.46 -18.18 -6.74
CA PHE A 105 3.14 -16.97 -7.22
C PHE A 105 4.59 -17.22 -7.67
N VAL A 106 5.06 -18.46 -7.68
CA VAL A 106 6.39 -18.74 -8.24
C VAL A 106 6.40 -18.52 -9.77
N PRO A 107 7.54 -18.13 -10.37
CA PRO A 107 7.62 -17.80 -11.80
C PRO A 107 7.02 -18.85 -12.72
N LYS A 108 7.19 -20.14 -12.40
CA LYS A 108 6.62 -21.25 -13.17
C LYS A 108 5.09 -21.28 -13.14
N ALA A 109 4.47 -20.94 -11.99
CA ALA A 109 3.01 -20.88 -11.87
C ALA A 109 2.46 -19.66 -12.61
N VAL A 110 3.09 -18.49 -12.43
CA VAL A 110 2.71 -17.25 -13.12
C VAL A 110 2.81 -17.40 -14.64
N LYS A 111 3.87 -18.04 -15.15
CA LYS A 111 4.04 -18.29 -16.60
C LYS A 111 2.91 -19.13 -17.19
N ARG A 112 2.33 -20.07 -16.43
CA ARG A 112 1.19 -20.86 -16.91
C ARG A 112 -0.07 -20.02 -17.13
N LEU A 113 -0.23 -18.92 -16.41
CA LEU A 113 -1.36 -18.00 -16.56
C LEU A 113 -1.24 -17.12 -17.80
N GLU A 114 -0.03 -16.94 -18.34
CA GLU A 114 0.23 -16.05 -19.47
C GLU A 114 -0.62 -16.40 -20.70
N GLU A 115 -0.72 -17.68 -21.03
CA GLU A 115 -1.52 -18.11 -22.19
C GLU A 115 -3.01 -17.88 -21.96
N SER A 116 -3.51 -18.15 -20.78
CA SER A 116 -4.90 -17.85 -20.42
C SER A 116 -5.19 -16.34 -20.48
N MET A 117 -4.27 -15.51 -19.97
CA MET A 117 -4.41 -14.05 -20.02
C MET A 117 -4.41 -13.53 -21.46
N LYS A 118 -3.58 -14.09 -22.36
CA LYS A 118 -3.59 -13.76 -23.80
C LYS A 118 -4.92 -14.10 -24.45
N VAL A 119 -5.50 -15.26 -24.11
CA VAL A 119 -6.83 -15.66 -24.64
C VAL A 119 -7.91 -14.69 -24.15
N TYR A 120 -7.95 -14.37 -22.86
CA TYR A 120 -8.93 -13.40 -22.32
C TYR A 120 -8.78 -12.01 -22.95
N ALA A 121 -7.54 -11.54 -23.12
CA ALA A 121 -7.29 -10.23 -23.73
C ALA A 121 -7.77 -10.20 -25.20
N ARG A 122 -7.49 -11.25 -25.98
CA ARG A 122 -7.99 -11.38 -27.37
C ARG A 122 -9.49 -11.38 -27.41
N ASN A 123 -10.16 -12.24 -26.61
CA ASN A 123 -11.60 -12.32 -26.58
C ASN A 123 -12.26 -10.97 -26.21
N ALA A 124 -11.65 -10.23 -25.27
CA ALA A 124 -12.14 -8.90 -24.89
C ALA A 124 -12.01 -7.88 -26.05
N ILE A 125 -10.89 -7.93 -26.79
CA ILE A 125 -10.69 -7.06 -27.96
C ILE A 125 -11.65 -7.47 -29.09
N ASP A 126 -11.75 -8.77 -29.39
CA ASP A 126 -12.62 -9.27 -30.46
C ASP A 126 -14.10 -8.94 -30.22
N ALA A 127 -14.54 -8.91 -28.96
CA ALA A 127 -15.89 -8.55 -28.58
C ALA A 127 -16.28 -7.08 -28.87
N VAL A 128 -15.31 -6.19 -29.01
CA VAL A 128 -15.53 -4.74 -29.19
C VAL A 128 -14.99 -4.20 -30.52
N ILE A 129 -14.20 -4.97 -31.25
CA ILE A 129 -13.48 -4.50 -32.44
C ILE A 129 -14.44 -4.10 -33.58
N GLU A 130 -15.63 -4.72 -33.65
CA GLU A 130 -16.65 -4.43 -34.66
C GLU A 130 -17.59 -3.31 -34.22
N THR A 131 -17.56 -2.90 -32.96
CA THR A 131 -18.46 -1.87 -32.42
C THR A 131 -17.82 -0.48 -32.40
N GLY A 132 -16.58 -0.33 -32.80
CA GLY A 132 -15.85 0.94 -32.98
C GLY A 132 -15.13 1.40 -31.76
#